data_75d498d6a364a0f05896d7a88b9b77e6
#
_entry.id   75d498d6a364a0f05896d7a88b9b77e6
#
_cell.length_a   1.000
_cell.length_b   1.000
_cell.length_c   1.000
_cell.angle_alpha   90.00
_cell.angle_beta   90.00
_cell.angle_gamma   90.00
#
_symmetry.space_group_name_H-M   'P 1'
#
loop_
_entity.id
_entity.type
_entity.pdbx_description
1 polymer ?
#
loop_
_entity_poly.entity_id
_entity_poly.type
_entity_poly.pdbx_seq_one_letter_code
_entity_poly.pdbx_strand_id
1 'polypeptide(L)'
;MLIPASAHDVRALLSCTHTAENAVAPPEVIALLADLTASIEPQFAPAAWRIVVAARTVGLLSLTCTPQAGVLTLGYGIAPAHQGRGLAGAALAEFVQWAWTEPRIHVLKAETAVDNLPSQAVLRRNGFRTVGRRVDAEDGALLCWQLDRWPKAP
;
A
#
# COMPACT_ATOMS: atom_id res chain seq x y z
N MET A 1 -7.65 -2.65 -10.91
CA MET A 1 -6.65 -3.72 -11.14
C MET A 1 -5.31 -3.34 -10.55
N LEU A 2 -4.65 -4.26 -9.88
CA LEU A 2 -3.28 -4.09 -9.40
C LEU A 2 -2.29 -4.60 -10.45
N ILE A 3 -1.32 -3.76 -10.81
CA ILE A 3 -0.26 -4.13 -11.76
C ILE A 3 1.09 -3.97 -11.04
N PRO A 4 1.90 -5.03 -10.94
CA PRO A 4 3.23 -4.90 -10.36
C PRO A 4 4.03 -3.80 -11.05
N ALA A 5 4.77 -3.03 -10.27
CA ALA A 5 5.56 -1.91 -10.75
C ALA A 5 6.97 -1.99 -10.17
N SER A 6 7.97 -1.84 -11.04
CA SER A 6 9.36 -1.71 -10.61
C SER A 6 9.61 -0.30 -10.07
N ALA A 7 10.77 -0.11 -9.44
CA ALA A 7 11.21 1.24 -9.05
C ALA A 7 11.25 2.19 -10.26
N HIS A 8 11.67 1.68 -11.43
CA HIS A 8 11.67 2.44 -12.67
C HIS A 8 10.25 2.85 -13.08
N ASP A 9 9.28 1.94 -13.00
CA ASP A 9 7.88 2.20 -13.32
C ASP A 9 7.27 3.26 -12.38
N VAL A 10 7.58 3.19 -11.09
CA VAL A 10 7.14 4.18 -10.12
C VAL A 10 7.74 5.55 -10.43
N ARG A 11 9.04 5.59 -10.70
CA ARG A 11 9.76 6.84 -11.02
C ARG A 11 9.25 7.46 -12.32
N ALA A 12 8.83 6.65 -13.29
CA ALA A 12 8.28 7.13 -14.55
C ALA A 12 7.00 7.96 -14.36
N LEU A 13 6.30 7.79 -13.24
CA LEU A 13 5.11 8.61 -12.93
C LEU A 13 5.47 10.09 -12.70
N LEU A 14 6.72 10.41 -12.36
CA LEU A 14 7.21 11.79 -12.25
C LEU A 14 7.27 12.51 -13.59
N SER A 15 7.46 11.76 -14.68
CA SER A 15 7.56 12.31 -16.03
C SER A 15 6.22 12.46 -16.73
N CYS A 16 5.14 11.95 -16.14
CA CYS A 16 3.81 12.13 -16.68
C CYS A 16 3.38 13.59 -16.49
N THR A 17 3.05 14.26 -17.58
CA THR A 17 2.56 15.65 -17.59
C THR A 17 1.14 15.72 -17.05
N HIS A 18 0.98 15.41 -15.77
CA HIS A 18 -0.31 15.57 -15.11
C HIS A 18 -0.34 16.91 -14.38
N THR A 19 -1.45 17.60 -14.53
CA THR A 19 -1.76 18.73 -13.64
C THR A 19 -1.78 18.23 -12.19
N ALA A 20 -1.54 19.11 -11.24
CA ALA A 20 -1.57 18.75 -9.81
C ALA A 20 -2.87 18.02 -9.41
N GLU A 21 -3.97 18.29 -10.11
CA GLU A 21 -5.28 17.67 -9.88
C GLU A 21 -5.34 16.19 -10.29
N ASN A 22 -4.49 15.78 -11.25
CA ASN A 22 -4.47 14.42 -11.79
C ASN A 22 -3.26 13.61 -11.33
N ALA A 23 -2.42 14.18 -10.48
CA ALA A 23 -1.25 13.48 -9.96
C ALA A 23 -1.67 12.32 -9.06
N VAL A 24 -1.01 11.17 -9.22
CA VAL A 24 -1.25 9.97 -8.39
C VAL A 24 -0.89 10.27 -6.94
N ALA A 25 0.18 11.01 -6.72
CA ALA A 25 0.64 11.48 -5.43
C ALA A 25 1.57 12.70 -5.65
N PRO A 26 1.91 13.46 -4.60
CA PRO A 26 2.91 14.52 -4.72
C PRO A 26 4.24 13.97 -5.26
N PRO A 27 4.98 14.76 -6.07
CA PRO A 27 6.24 14.29 -6.66
C PRO A 27 7.26 13.77 -5.64
N GLU A 28 7.36 14.43 -4.49
CA GLU A 28 8.27 14.00 -3.41
C GLU A 28 7.88 12.64 -2.82
N VAL A 29 6.59 12.33 -2.76
CA VAL A 29 6.09 11.03 -2.31
C VAL A 29 6.41 9.95 -3.34
N ILE A 30 6.18 10.22 -4.62
CA ILE A 30 6.52 9.28 -5.71
C ILE A 30 8.01 8.98 -5.72
N ALA A 31 8.86 10.00 -5.58
CA ALA A 31 10.31 9.82 -5.52
C ALA A 31 10.73 8.95 -4.33
N LEU A 32 10.15 9.21 -3.16
CA LEU A 32 10.40 8.42 -1.95
C LEU A 32 9.98 6.96 -2.15
N LEU A 33 8.80 6.71 -2.71
CA LEU A 33 8.30 5.36 -2.99
C LEU A 33 9.17 4.64 -4.01
N ALA A 34 9.66 5.33 -5.04
CA ALA A 34 10.57 4.74 -6.02
C ALA A 34 11.89 4.32 -5.38
N ASP A 35 12.47 5.15 -4.53
CA ASP A 35 13.71 4.84 -3.81
C ASP A 35 13.50 3.66 -2.84
N LEU A 36 12.40 3.65 -2.13
CA LEU A 36 12.03 2.56 -1.22
C LEU A 36 11.87 1.25 -1.98
N THR A 37 11.15 1.26 -3.10
CA THR A 37 10.96 0.10 -3.98
C THR A 37 12.31 -0.44 -4.45
N ALA A 38 13.20 0.45 -4.92
CA ALA A 38 14.54 0.07 -5.36
C ALA A 38 15.36 -0.60 -4.25
N SER A 39 15.17 -0.19 -3.01
CA SER A 39 15.89 -0.78 -1.87
C SER A 39 15.36 -2.17 -1.47
N ILE A 40 14.09 -2.45 -1.73
CA ILE A 40 13.43 -3.72 -1.36
C ILE A 40 13.56 -4.78 -2.46
N GLU A 41 13.45 -4.38 -3.73
CA GLU A 41 13.41 -5.29 -4.88
C GLU A 41 14.51 -6.35 -4.92
N PRO A 42 15.79 -6.07 -4.56
CA PRO A 42 16.83 -7.10 -4.56
C PRO A 42 16.54 -8.26 -3.63
N GLN A 43 15.73 -8.08 -2.61
CA GLN A 43 15.40 -9.10 -1.60
C GLN A 43 13.98 -9.64 -1.75
N PHE A 44 13.05 -8.81 -2.25
CA PHE A 44 11.66 -9.20 -2.41
C PHE A 44 11.01 -8.38 -3.52
N ALA A 45 10.54 -9.04 -4.56
CA ALA A 45 9.86 -8.41 -5.69
C ALA A 45 8.59 -9.21 -6.06
N PRO A 46 7.53 -8.53 -6.53
CA PRO A 46 7.39 -7.08 -6.64
C PRO A 46 7.29 -6.40 -5.28
N ALA A 47 7.74 -5.15 -5.19
CA ALA A 47 7.69 -4.33 -3.96
C ALA A 47 6.75 -3.13 -4.09
N ALA A 48 6.18 -2.91 -5.26
CA ALA A 48 5.20 -1.88 -5.51
C ALA A 48 4.21 -2.32 -6.60
N TRP A 49 3.04 -1.71 -6.59
CA TRP A 49 1.97 -1.95 -7.58
C TRP A 49 1.32 -0.62 -7.93
N ARG A 50 0.94 -0.50 -9.20
CA ARG A 50 0.06 0.58 -9.63
C ARG A 50 -1.39 0.11 -9.52
N ILE A 51 -2.25 0.97 -9.00
CA ILE A 51 -3.69 0.76 -9.01
C ILE A 51 -4.20 1.40 -10.30
N VAL A 52 -4.75 0.58 -11.21
CA VAL A 52 -5.10 0.99 -12.57
C VAL A 52 -6.59 0.82 -12.81
N VAL A 53 -7.23 1.87 -13.34
CA VAL A 53 -8.63 1.87 -13.76
C VAL A 53 -8.70 2.51 -15.14
N ALA A 54 -9.35 1.86 -16.09
CA ALA A 54 -9.51 2.34 -17.47
C ALA A 54 -8.15 2.80 -18.09
N ALA A 55 -7.13 1.94 -17.95
CA ALA A 55 -5.77 2.16 -18.43
C ALA A 55 -5.03 3.35 -17.79
N ARG A 56 -5.56 3.90 -16.69
CA ARG A 56 -4.94 5.01 -15.95
C ARG A 56 -4.48 4.55 -14.58
N THR A 57 -3.29 4.99 -14.20
CA THR A 57 -2.82 4.81 -12.82
C THR A 57 -3.55 5.83 -11.93
N VAL A 58 -4.32 5.32 -10.98
CA VAL A 58 -5.12 6.13 -10.06
C VAL A 58 -4.62 6.05 -8.62
N GLY A 59 -3.66 5.20 -8.35
CA GLY A 59 -3.09 5.04 -7.02
C GLY A 59 -1.87 4.14 -7.03
N LEU A 60 -1.26 4.02 -5.87
CA LEU A 60 -0.10 3.17 -5.62
C LEU A 60 -0.31 2.34 -4.35
N LEU A 61 0.22 1.13 -4.37
CA LEU A 61 0.38 0.28 -3.20
C LEU A 61 1.83 -0.16 -3.16
N SER A 62 2.46 -0.11 -2.00
CA SER A 62 3.87 -0.48 -1.87
C SER A 62 4.16 -1.15 -0.55
N LEU A 63 5.22 -1.94 -0.52
CA LEU A 63 5.83 -2.39 0.72
C LEU A 63 6.53 -1.20 1.38
N THR A 64 6.49 -1.14 2.70
CA THR A 64 7.14 -0.08 3.47
C THR A 64 8.51 -0.48 3.99
N CYS A 65 8.81 -1.77 3.97
CA CYS A 65 10.12 -2.32 4.33
C CYS A 65 10.28 -3.70 3.69
N THR A 66 11.51 -4.22 3.67
CA THR A 66 11.77 -5.58 3.23
C THR A 66 11.04 -6.56 4.15
N PRO A 67 10.27 -7.52 3.62
CA PRO A 67 9.60 -8.53 4.44
C PRO A 67 10.60 -9.35 5.26
N GLN A 68 10.25 -9.60 6.53
CA GLN A 68 11.06 -10.38 7.45
C GLN A 68 10.19 -11.37 8.21
N ALA A 69 10.68 -12.61 8.36
CA ALA A 69 10.00 -13.65 9.13
C ALA A 69 8.53 -13.87 8.72
N GLY A 70 8.24 -13.75 7.43
CA GLY A 70 6.89 -13.95 6.89
C GLY A 70 5.94 -12.77 7.08
N VAL A 71 6.42 -11.63 7.57
CA VAL A 71 5.64 -10.42 7.79
C VAL A 71 5.87 -9.42 6.67
N LEU A 72 4.79 -8.97 6.05
CA LEU A 72 4.83 -7.98 4.99
C LEU A 72 4.05 -6.74 5.45
N THR A 73 4.70 -5.59 5.43
CA THR A 73 4.08 -4.31 5.79
C THR A 73 3.86 -3.47 4.55
N LEU A 74 2.66 -2.96 4.38
CA LEU A 74 2.24 -2.24 3.18
C LEU A 74 1.64 -0.87 3.50
N GLY A 75 1.69 -0.01 2.48
CA GLY A 75 0.97 1.26 2.45
C GLY A 75 0.33 1.45 1.09
N TYR A 76 -0.69 2.28 1.02
CA TYR A 76 -1.40 2.56 -0.23
C TYR A 76 -2.01 3.96 -0.21
N GLY A 77 -2.30 4.46 -1.40
CA GLY A 77 -2.97 5.73 -1.58
C GLY A 77 -3.64 5.81 -2.94
N ILE A 78 -4.72 6.57 -3.00
CA ILE A 78 -5.48 6.86 -4.21
C ILE A 78 -5.35 8.36 -4.51
N ALA A 79 -5.17 8.70 -5.78
CA ALA A 79 -5.16 10.09 -6.23
C ALA A 79 -6.43 10.82 -5.78
N PRO A 80 -6.36 12.07 -5.31
CA PRO A 80 -7.52 12.79 -4.77
C PRO A 80 -8.73 12.80 -5.70
N ALA A 81 -8.51 12.94 -7.02
CA ALA A 81 -9.59 12.94 -8.01
C ALA A 81 -10.34 11.60 -8.12
N HIS A 82 -9.79 10.52 -7.58
CA HIS A 82 -10.34 9.16 -7.68
C HIS A 82 -10.76 8.57 -6.33
N GLN A 83 -10.67 9.33 -5.25
CA GLN A 83 -11.10 8.90 -3.92
C GLN A 83 -12.62 8.80 -3.82
N GLY A 84 -13.11 8.03 -2.84
CA GLY A 84 -14.53 7.88 -2.58
C GLY A 84 -15.26 6.92 -3.53
N ARG A 85 -14.53 6.09 -4.28
CA ARG A 85 -15.10 5.14 -5.27
C ARG A 85 -14.86 3.67 -4.91
N GLY A 86 -14.34 3.39 -3.72
CA GLY A 86 -14.05 2.03 -3.29
C GLY A 86 -12.80 1.41 -3.93
N LEU A 87 -11.96 2.20 -4.61
CA LEU A 87 -10.80 1.71 -5.35
C LEU A 87 -9.72 1.15 -4.43
N ALA A 88 -9.46 1.81 -3.30
CA ALA A 88 -8.48 1.34 -2.32
C ALA A 88 -8.89 -0.03 -1.74
N GLY A 89 -10.18 -0.19 -1.41
CA GLY A 89 -10.71 -1.46 -0.89
C GLY A 89 -10.58 -2.59 -1.88
N ALA A 90 -10.92 -2.35 -3.15
CA ALA A 90 -10.78 -3.35 -4.23
C ALA A 90 -9.31 -3.70 -4.47
N ALA A 91 -8.42 -2.72 -4.49
CA ALA A 91 -6.99 -2.94 -4.66
C ALA A 91 -6.40 -3.75 -3.50
N LEU A 92 -6.78 -3.41 -2.28
CA LEU A 92 -6.31 -4.15 -1.11
C LEU A 92 -6.81 -5.61 -1.13
N ALA A 93 -8.04 -5.85 -1.57
CA ALA A 93 -8.57 -7.22 -1.72
C ALA A 93 -7.74 -8.03 -2.72
N GLU A 94 -7.40 -7.45 -3.89
CA GLU A 94 -6.50 -8.09 -4.86
C GLU A 94 -5.13 -8.38 -4.26
N PHE A 95 -4.58 -7.41 -3.51
CA PHE A 95 -3.28 -7.56 -2.88
C PHE A 95 -3.26 -8.70 -1.85
N VAL A 96 -4.29 -8.80 -1.02
CA VAL A 96 -4.42 -9.89 -0.05
C VAL A 96 -4.44 -11.25 -0.75
N GLN A 97 -5.19 -11.38 -1.85
CA GLN A 97 -5.22 -12.62 -2.62
C GLN A 97 -3.83 -12.96 -3.18
N TRP A 98 -3.13 -11.98 -3.73
CA TRP A 98 -1.77 -12.19 -4.22
C TRP A 98 -0.83 -12.62 -3.08
N ALA A 99 -0.88 -11.93 -1.95
CA ALA A 99 -0.01 -12.22 -0.81
C ALA A 99 -0.17 -13.66 -0.31
N TRP A 100 -1.39 -14.18 -0.38
CA TRP A 100 -1.66 -15.55 0.04
C TRP A 100 -1.22 -16.60 -1.00
N THR A 101 -0.81 -16.20 -2.20
CA THR A 101 -0.12 -17.09 -3.15
C THR A 101 1.37 -17.21 -2.86
N GLU A 102 1.93 -16.27 -2.10
CA GLU A 102 3.35 -16.26 -1.74
C GLU A 102 3.57 -17.09 -0.46
N PRO A 103 4.20 -18.27 -0.54
CA PRO A 103 4.31 -19.19 0.61
C PRO A 103 5.10 -18.61 1.78
N ARG A 104 5.97 -17.64 1.51
CA ARG A 104 6.82 -17.03 2.55
C ARG A 104 6.06 -16.03 3.42
N ILE A 105 4.86 -15.60 3.01
CA ILE A 105 4.11 -14.54 3.71
C ILE A 105 2.99 -15.16 4.54
N HIS A 106 2.95 -14.83 5.81
CA HIS A 106 1.96 -15.32 6.78
C HIS A 106 1.16 -14.21 7.44
N VAL A 107 1.70 -12.98 7.47
CA VAL A 107 1.10 -11.84 8.15
C VAL A 107 1.23 -10.60 7.28
N LEU A 108 0.14 -9.87 7.15
CA LEU A 108 0.12 -8.55 6.54
C LEU A 108 -0.06 -7.49 7.61
N LYS A 109 0.70 -6.41 7.54
CA LYS A 109 0.61 -5.27 8.43
C LYS A 109 0.45 -3.97 7.67
N ALA A 110 -0.25 -3.03 8.27
CA ALA A 110 -0.40 -1.67 7.76
C ALA A 110 -0.52 -0.70 8.93
N GLU A 111 -0.32 0.57 8.66
CA GLU A 111 -0.49 1.63 9.64
C GLU A 111 -1.39 2.72 9.07
N THR A 112 -2.21 3.33 9.93
CA THR A 112 -3.03 4.50 9.58
C THR A 112 -2.88 5.56 10.64
N ALA A 113 -3.00 6.83 10.24
CA ALA A 113 -3.21 7.89 11.22
C ALA A 113 -4.50 7.61 12.02
N VAL A 114 -4.52 7.98 13.29
CA VAL A 114 -5.68 7.73 14.17
C VAL A 114 -6.95 8.45 13.73
N ASP A 115 -6.82 9.48 12.92
CA ASP A 115 -7.93 10.27 12.37
C ASP A 115 -8.26 9.93 10.91
N ASN A 116 -7.52 9.01 10.29
CA ASN A 116 -7.77 8.59 8.91
C ASN A 116 -8.86 7.52 8.87
N LEU A 117 -10.11 7.92 9.08
CA LEU A 117 -11.25 7.02 9.13
C LEU A 117 -11.50 6.26 7.82
N PRO A 118 -11.36 6.88 6.62
CA PRO A 118 -11.54 6.14 5.36
C PRO A 118 -10.57 4.95 5.23
N SER A 119 -9.30 5.15 5.54
CA SER A 119 -8.30 4.07 5.46
C SER A 119 -8.56 2.97 6.48
N GLN A 120 -8.98 3.33 7.68
CA GLN A 120 -9.39 2.37 8.71
C GLN A 120 -10.56 1.50 8.24
N ALA A 121 -11.55 2.11 7.59
CA ALA A 121 -12.70 1.37 7.04
C ALA A 121 -12.27 0.39 5.95
N VAL A 122 -11.36 0.79 5.07
CA VAL A 122 -10.78 -0.07 4.02
C VAL A 122 -10.11 -1.30 4.63
N LEU A 123 -9.29 -1.10 5.65
CA LEU A 123 -8.59 -2.19 6.34
C LEU A 123 -9.57 -3.14 7.03
N ARG A 124 -10.55 -2.61 7.77
CA ARG A 124 -11.57 -3.44 8.45
C ARG A 124 -12.36 -4.30 7.46
N ARG A 125 -12.79 -3.72 6.34
CA ARG A 125 -13.54 -4.45 5.30
C ARG A 125 -12.73 -5.59 4.70
N ASN A 126 -11.41 -5.49 4.71
CA ASN A 126 -10.51 -6.53 4.22
C ASN A 126 -10.03 -7.49 5.32
N GLY A 127 -10.64 -7.44 6.49
CA GLY A 127 -10.38 -8.39 7.58
C GLY A 127 -9.22 -8.02 8.50
N PHE A 128 -8.59 -6.86 8.30
CA PHE A 128 -7.54 -6.39 9.20
C PHE A 128 -8.15 -5.96 10.54
N ARG A 129 -7.40 -6.17 11.60
CA ARG A 129 -7.75 -5.74 12.96
C ARG A 129 -6.65 -4.87 13.55
N THR A 130 -7.02 -3.99 14.45
CA THR A 130 -6.03 -3.18 15.18
C THR A 130 -5.30 -4.06 16.20
N VAL A 131 -3.97 -3.91 16.25
CA VAL A 131 -3.11 -4.67 17.17
C VAL A 131 -2.29 -3.78 18.09
N GLY A 132 -2.35 -2.47 17.91
CA GLY A 132 -1.63 -1.53 18.74
C GLY A 132 -1.64 -0.11 18.20
N ARG A 133 -0.91 0.74 18.89
CA ARG A 133 -0.69 2.14 18.52
C ARG A 133 0.79 2.45 18.66
N ARG A 134 1.26 3.41 17.88
CA ARG A 134 2.59 4.00 18.06
C ARG A 134 2.56 5.48 17.70
N VAL A 135 3.57 6.21 18.10
CA VAL A 135 3.74 7.61 17.72
C VAL A 135 4.95 7.72 16.80
N ASP A 136 4.72 8.27 15.62
CA ASP A 136 5.77 8.58 14.66
C ASP A 136 6.16 10.04 14.78
N ALA A 137 7.47 10.34 14.65
CA ALA A 137 7.97 11.70 14.78
C ALA A 137 7.42 12.66 13.71
N GLU A 138 7.11 12.13 12.51
CA GLU A 138 6.60 12.92 11.38
C GLU A 138 5.09 12.80 11.25
N ASP A 139 4.56 11.58 11.38
CA ASP A 139 3.16 11.26 11.09
C ASP A 139 2.24 11.32 12.32
N GLY A 140 2.81 11.50 13.51
CA GLY A 140 2.04 11.57 14.76
C GLY A 140 1.54 10.20 15.23
N ALA A 141 0.36 10.17 15.85
CA ALA A 141 -0.23 8.96 16.40
C ALA A 141 -0.77 8.05 15.28
N LEU A 142 -0.36 6.79 15.30
CA LEU A 142 -0.74 5.78 14.31
C LEU A 142 -1.44 4.60 14.96
N LEU A 143 -2.40 4.01 14.25
CA LEU A 143 -2.96 2.70 14.55
C LEU A 143 -2.20 1.64 13.75
N CYS A 144 -1.87 0.55 14.41
CA CYS A 144 -1.21 -0.60 13.78
C CYS A 144 -2.27 -1.66 13.48
N TRP A 145 -2.25 -2.16 12.24
CA TRP A 145 -3.23 -3.13 11.72
C TRP A 145 -2.55 -4.41 11.29
N GLN A 146 -3.26 -5.53 11.42
CA GLN A 146 -2.74 -6.84 11.09
C GLN A 146 -3.82 -7.75 10.50
N LEU A 147 -3.42 -8.54 9.50
CA LEU A 147 -4.21 -9.63 8.95
C LEU A 147 -3.34 -10.89 8.93
N ASP A 148 -3.79 -11.95 9.59
CA ASP A 148 -3.11 -13.23 9.63
C ASP A 148 -3.66 -14.14 8.51
N ARG A 149 -2.75 -14.86 7.83
CA ARG A 149 -3.14 -15.84 6.79
C ARG A 149 -4.01 -16.95 7.37
N TRP A 150 -3.63 -17.41 8.56
CA TRP A 150 -4.41 -18.39 9.32
C TRP A 150 -4.82 -17.75 10.64
N PRO A 151 -6.08 -17.29 10.75
CA PRO A 151 -6.54 -16.72 12.00
C PRO A 151 -6.37 -17.74 13.11
N LYS A 152 -5.91 -17.28 14.27
CA LYS A 152 -5.80 -18.15 15.44
C LYS A 152 -7.19 -18.67 15.78
N ALA A 153 -7.28 -19.95 16.11
CA ALA A 153 -8.53 -20.52 16.62
C ALA A 153 -9.02 -19.71 17.82
N PRO A 154 -10.35 -19.50 17.93
CA PRO A 154 -10.93 -18.76 19.04
C PRO A 154 -10.63 -19.42 20.40
#